data_b56a342dc2d4ad9d7a395dedf1ae603d
#
_entry.id   b56a342dc2d4ad9d7a395dedf1ae603d
#
_cell.length_a   1.000
_cell.length_b   1.000
_cell.length_c   1.000
_cell.angle_alpha   90.00
_cell.angle_beta   90.00
_cell.angle_gamma   90.00
#
_symmetry.space_group_name_H-M   'P 1'
#
loop_
_entity.id
_entity.type
_entity.pdbx_description
1 polymer ?
#
loop_
_entity_poly.entity_id
_entity_poly.type
_entity_poly.pdbx_seq_one_letter_code
_entity_poly.pdbx_strand_id
1 'polypeptide(L)'
;MMAEKEFVSTGGVYEEGYQKSAIPTTTNMSKNESFEKNGYLALPGLIADPQNLYCDPPLDENGNRLTGQLNYIRKDKFNYIPDEKQVNGALARYNVPMYKQLHYLVRKEVEKRLGMDLLPTYFYDRFYYVGQQLKRHSDRPACEVSVTLQISTNSENPWPIWFERPDGSESYVLMKNGDAAVYKGCEREHWRDPLQSKYNRLQRRWQKTRKIQDDTYHHQIFLHYVNAQGPFVHHANDR
;
A
#
# COMPACT_ATOMS: atom_id res chain seq x y z
N MET A 1 -24.19 10.62 -21.70
CA MET A 1 -24.53 9.49 -20.79
C MET A 1 -23.29 9.28 -19.93
N MET A 2 -23.33 9.73 -18.68
CA MET A 2 -22.22 9.49 -17.73
C MET A 2 -22.37 8.06 -17.20
N ALA A 3 -21.31 7.27 -17.32
CA ALA A 3 -21.30 5.93 -16.76
C ALA A 3 -21.30 6.02 -15.23
N GLU A 4 -22.25 5.39 -14.59
CA GLU A 4 -22.29 5.19 -13.14
C GLU A 4 -21.09 4.32 -12.73
N LYS A 5 -20.38 4.77 -11.73
CA LYS A 5 -19.20 4.11 -11.18
C LYS A 5 -19.59 3.43 -9.87
N GLU A 6 -19.50 2.12 -9.79
CA GLU A 6 -19.83 1.32 -8.60
C GLU A 6 -18.67 1.23 -7.58
N PHE A 7 -19.03 1.23 -6.31
CA PHE A 7 -18.15 1.30 -5.15
C PHE A 7 -18.05 -0.05 -4.43
N VAL A 8 -16.86 -0.55 -4.18
CA VAL A 8 -16.64 -1.64 -3.23
C VAL A 8 -16.31 -1.05 -1.87
N SER A 9 -17.31 -0.98 -1.01
CA SER A 9 -17.16 -0.56 0.38
C SER A 9 -16.82 -1.77 1.25
N THR A 10 -15.74 -1.70 1.96
CA THR A 10 -15.47 -2.55 3.14
C THR A 10 -16.14 -1.92 4.38
N GLY A 11 -17.43 -1.53 4.27
CA GLY A 11 -18.30 -1.22 5.41
C GLY A 11 -17.92 0.00 6.28
N GLY A 12 -17.62 1.15 5.70
CA GLY A 12 -17.45 2.42 6.43
C GLY A 12 -18.37 3.51 5.87
N VAL A 13 -18.96 4.35 6.75
CA VAL A 13 -19.71 5.55 6.38
C VAL A 13 -18.67 6.67 6.10
N TYR A 14 -18.68 7.23 4.91
CA TYR A 14 -17.79 8.32 4.52
C TYR A 14 -18.59 9.57 4.18
N GLU A 15 -18.21 10.71 4.76
CA GLU A 15 -18.81 12.00 4.49
C GLU A 15 -18.41 12.58 3.12
N GLU A 16 -19.25 13.47 2.61
CA GLU A 16 -19.21 14.09 1.28
C GLU A 16 -17.87 14.76 0.95
N GLY A 17 -17.27 14.36 -0.16
CA GLY A 17 -16.05 14.98 -0.70
C GLY A 17 -15.27 14.12 -1.68
N TYR A 18 -15.35 12.81 -1.56
CA TYR A 18 -14.83 11.89 -2.57
C TYR A 18 -15.94 11.50 -3.54
N GLN A 19 -15.80 11.88 -4.81
CA GLN A 19 -16.70 11.34 -5.82
C GLN A 19 -16.56 9.82 -5.85
N LYS A 20 -17.64 9.14 -5.52
CA LYS A 20 -17.72 7.68 -5.48
C LYS A 20 -17.47 7.12 -6.88
N SER A 21 -16.30 6.56 -7.12
CA SER A 21 -16.11 5.69 -8.28
C SER A 21 -16.36 4.26 -7.85
N ALA A 22 -17.48 3.71 -8.23
CA ALA A 22 -17.87 2.34 -7.92
C ALA A 22 -17.07 1.37 -8.80
N ILE A 23 -16.64 0.26 -8.22
CA ILE A 23 -16.24 -0.92 -8.99
C ILE A 23 -17.53 -1.61 -9.44
N PRO A 24 -17.69 -1.93 -10.73
CA PRO A 24 -18.85 -2.70 -11.17
C PRO A 24 -18.91 -4.02 -10.39
N THR A 25 -20.00 -4.24 -9.68
CA THR A 25 -20.34 -5.57 -9.15
C THR A 25 -20.71 -6.43 -10.35
N THR A 26 -19.70 -6.97 -11.05
CA THR A 26 -19.95 -7.98 -12.07
C THR A 26 -20.31 -9.27 -11.36
N THR A 27 -21.59 -9.47 -11.17
CA THR A 27 -22.21 -10.74 -10.84
C THR A 27 -21.63 -11.82 -11.77
N ASN A 28 -20.93 -12.80 -11.19
CA ASN A 28 -20.45 -14.04 -11.80
C ASN A 28 -19.09 -14.10 -12.51
N MET A 29 -18.21 -13.10 -12.41
CA MET A 29 -16.82 -13.29 -12.84
C MET A 29 -16.01 -14.00 -11.76
N SER A 30 -15.13 -14.95 -12.15
CA SER A 30 -14.13 -15.49 -11.24
C SER A 30 -13.17 -14.38 -10.79
N LYS A 31 -12.50 -14.56 -9.63
CA LYS A 31 -11.53 -13.57 -9.13
C LYS A 31 -10.37 -13.36 -10.11
N ASN A 32 -9.97 -14.41 -10.82
CA ASN A 32 -8.96 -14.34 -11.87
C ASN A 32 -9.42 -13.48 -13.05
N GLU A 33 -10.64 -13.70 -13.56
CA GLU A 33 -11.19 -12.86 -14.63
C GLU A 33 -11.29 -11.39 -14.24
N SER A 34 -11.66 -11.11 -12.98
CA SER A 34 -11.69 -9.74 -12.45
C SER A 34 -10.31 -9.13 -12.40
N PHE A 35 -9.28 -9.87 -11.98
CA PHE A 35 -7.88 -9.43 -11.95
C PHE A 35 -7.35 -9.16 -13.36
N GLU A 36 -7.62 -10.04 -14.32
CA GLU A 36 -7.22 -9.84 -15.72
C GLU A 36 -7.91 -8.62 -16.34
N LYS A 37 -9.21 -8.46 -16.10
CA LYS A 37 -9.99 -7.35 -16.64
C LYS A 37 -9.60 -5.99 -16.07
N ASN A 38 -9.35 -5.90 -14.76
CA ASN A 38 -9.09 -4.62 -14.10
C ASN A 38 -7.60 -4.33 -13.90
N GLY A 39 -6.75 -5.36 -13.94
CA GLY A 39 -5.33 -5.26 -13.60
C GLY A 39 -5.05 -5.24 -12.10
N TYR A 40 -6.08 -5.33 -11.26
CA TYR A 40 -5.98 -5.43 -9.80
C TYR A 40 -7.19 -6.15 -9.21
N LEU A 41 -7.04 -6.61 -7.96
CA LEU A 41 -8.09 -7.23 -7.15
C LEU A 41 -7.96 -6.78 -5.70
N ALA A 42 -9.05 -6.29 -5.10
CA ALA A 42 -9.11 -6.01 -3.67
C ALA A 42 -9.21 -7.32 -2.87
N LEU A 43 -8.48 -7.40 -1.77
CA LEU A 43 -8.40 -8.56 -0.88
C LEU A 43 -8.80 -8.13 0.55
N PRO A 44 -10.09 -7.91 0.81
CA PRO A 44 -10.56 -7.52 2.13
C PRO A 44 -10.31 -8.63 3.15
N GLY A 45 -9.84 -8.26 4.35
CA GLY A 45 -9.56 -9.18 5.45
C GLY A 45 -8.49 -10.23 5.12
N LEU A 46 -7.53 -9.90 4.27
CA LEU A 46 -6.45 -10.84 3.92
C LEU A 46 -5.71 -11.32 5.17
N ILE A 47 -5.51 -10.42 6.13
CA ILE A 47 -4.95 -10.72 7.44
C ILE A 47 -6.02 -10.48 8.50
N ALA A 48 -6.43 -11.54 9.20
CA ALA A 48 -7.48 -11.46 10.22
C ALA A 48 -7.03 -10.65 11.45
N ASP A 49 -5.75 -10.82 11.86
CA ASP A 49 -5.17 -10.21 13.05
C ASP A 49 -3.98 -9.31 12.69
N PRO A 50 -4.18 -8.18 11.99
CA PRO A 50 -3.10 -7.31 11.56
C PRO A 50 -2.32 -6.70 12.74
N GLN A 51 -2.92 -6.61 13.94
CA GLN A 51 -2.27 -6.13 15.16
C GLN A 51 -1.00 -6.91 15.52
N ASN A 52 -0.88 -8.17 15.12
CA ASN A 52 0.31 -8.99 15.33
C ASN A 52 1.51 -8.52 14.47
N LEU A 53 1.26 -7.67 13.48
CA LEU A 53 2.26 -7.08 12.59
C LEU A 53 2.53 -5.61 12.91
N TYR A 54 1.86 -5.06 13.94
CA TYR A 54 2.01 -3.66 14.29
C TYR A 54 3.41 -3.38 14.83
N CYS A 55 3.96 -2.28 14.39
CA CYS A 55 5.08 -1.63 15.03
C CYS A 55 4.82 -0.13 15.03
N ASP A 56 5.30 0.55 16.05
CA ASP A 56 5.19 2.00 16.13
C ASP A 56 6.09 2.66 15.08
N PRO A 57 5.67 3.81 14.54
CA PRO A 57 6.57 4.65 13.77
C PRO A 57 7.80 4.99 14.62
N PRO A 58 9.01 4.85 14.09
CA PRO A 58 10.22 5.10 14.86
C PRO A 58 10.34 6.57 15.25
N LEU A 59 10.75 6.79 16.50
CA LEU A 59 10.97 8.10 17.08
C LEU A 59 12.45 8.33 17.36
N ASP A 60 12.88 9.59 17.32
CA ASP A 60 14.18 10.02 17.79
C ASP A 60 14.24 10.06 19.33
N GLU A 61 15.38 10.43 19.88
CA GLU A 61 15.59 10.56 21.32
C GLU A 61 14.74 11.65 21.99
N ASN A 62 14.18 12.58 21.21
CA ASN A 62 13.31 13.67 21.66
C ASN A 62 11.82 13.32 21.48
N GLY A 63 11.49 12.12 21.00
CA GLY A 63 10.12 11.68 20.74
C GLY A 63 9.53 12.19 19.43
N ASN A 64 10.34 12.82 18.53
CA ASN A 64 9.87 13.19 17.21
C ASN A 64 9.97 11.99 16.26
N ARG A 65 9.07 11.91 15.29
CA ARG A 65 9.17 10.88 14.26
C ARG A 65 10.48 11.04 13.47
N LEU A 66 11.11 9.91 13.20
CA LEU A 66 12.20 9.88 12.23
C LEU A 66 11.65 10.11 10.83
N THR A 67 12.44 10.78 9.99
CA THR A 67 12.17 10.95 8.56
C THR A 67 13.35 10.44 7.77
N GLY A 68 13.13 9.95 6.55
CA GLY A 68 14.20 9.41 5.69
C GLY A 68 15.28 10.42 5.30
N GLN A 69 15.07 11.69 5.57
CA GLN A 69 16.09 12.74 5.37
C GLN A 69 17.14 12.80 6.47
N LEU A 70 16.94 12.07 7.57
CA LEU A 70 17.94 12.00 8.63
C LEU A 70 19.01 10.99 8.23
N ASN A 71 20.14 11.50 7.74
CA ASN A 71 21.39 10.75 7.53
C ASN A 71 21.92 10.03 8.79
N TYR A 72 21.18 10.08 9.88
CA TYR A 72 21.56 9.65 11.23
C TYR A 72 20.78 8.44 11.71
N ILE A 73 19.85 7.90 10.92
CA ILE A 73 19.20 6.64 11.30
C ILE A 73 20.31 5.59 11.21
N ARG A 74 20.79 5.19 12.35
CA ARG A 74 21.77 4.11 12.45
C ARG A 74 21.12 2.89 11.80
N LYS A 75 21.64 2.50 10.64
CA LYS A 75 21.19 1.29 9.89
C LYS A 75 21.09 0.06 10.78
N ASP A 76 21.97 -0.01 11.77
CA ASP A 76 22.08 -1.08 12.76
C ASP A 76 20.94 -1.14 13.75
N LYS A 77 20.26 -0.02 14.05
CA LYS A 77 19.17 0.01 15.04
C LYS A 77 17.79 -0.24 14.46
N PHE A 78 17.50 0.23 13.24
CA PHE A 78 16.15 0.21 12.66
C PHE A 78 16.06 -0.42 11.27
N ASN A 79 17.16 -0.71 10.60
CA ASN A 79 17.23 -1.23 9.21
C ASN A 79 16.48 -0.38 8.17
N TYR A 80 16.29 0.91 8.43
CA TYR A 80 15.68 1.80 7.47
C TYR A 80 16.68 2.21 6.38
N ILE A 81 16.16 2.32 5.14
CA ILE A 81 16.94 2.85 4.03
C ILE A 81 16.87 4.37 4.09
N PRO A 82 18.01 5.07 4.19
CA PRO A 82 18.05 6.51 4.02
C PRO A 82 17.72 6.88 2.57
N ASP A 83 17.14 8.06 2.36
CA ASP A 83 16.86 8.64 1.04
C ASP A 83 15.98 7.75 0.15
N GLU A 84 14.81 7.36 0.69
CA GLU A 84 13.78 6.68 -0.09
C GLU A 84 13.43 7.50 -1.35
N LYS A 85 13.83 6.98 -2.53
CA LYS A 85 13.73 7.73 -3.79
C LYS A 85 12.31 7.85 -4.31
N GLN A 86 11.47 6.86 -4.03
CA GLN A 86 10.10 6.81 -4.53
C GLN A 86 9.18 7.75 -3.76
N VAL A 87 9.37 7.82 -2.44
CA VAL A 87 8.59 8.68 -1.53
C VAL A 87 9.54 9.43 -0.62
N ASN A 88 9.85 10.67 -0.99
CA ASN A 88 10.82 11.48 -0.26
C ASN A 88 10.43 11.65 1.23
N GLY A 89 11.35 11.32 2.11
CA GLY A 89 11.17 11.40 3.57
C GLY A 89 10.35 10.28 4.18
N ALA A 90 9.90 9.28 3.41
CA ALA A 90 9.31 8.06 3.96
C ALA A 90 10.40 7.16 4.54
N LEU A 91 9.99 6.29 5.44
CA LEU A 91 10.86 5.28 6.05
C LEU A 91 10.50 3.90 5.50
N ALA A 92 11.42 3.28 4.77
CA ALA A 92 11.25 1.95 4.20
C ALA A 92 12.29 0.96 4.78
N ARG A 93 11.86 -0.29 5.01
CA ARG A 93 12.73 -1.40 5.45
C ARG A 93 12.57 -2.56 4.50
N TYR A 94 13.66 -3.01 3.89
CA TYR A 94 13.63 -4.11 2.93
C TYR A 94 13.98 -5.44 3.59
N ASN A 95 13.24 -6.49 3.19
CA ASN A 95 13.47 -7.89 3.58
C ASN A 95 13.57 -8.10 5.10
N VAL A 96 12.75 -7.40 5.87
CA VAL A 96 12.70 -7.54 7.33
C VAL A 96 12.32 -8.98 7.70
N PRO A 97 13.13 -9.71 8.49
CA PRO A 97 12.92 -11.13 8.72
C PRO A 97 11.54 -11.50 9.27
N MET A 98 10.92 -10.62 10.08
CA MET A 98 9.59 -10.85 10.65
C MET A 98 8.49 -11.00 9.60
N TYR A 99 8.65 -10.45 8.39
CA TYR A 99 7.67 -10.55 7.30
C TYR A 99 7.92 -11.72 6.34
N LYS A 100 8.98 -12.51 6.52
CA LYS A 100 9.30 -13.65 5.65
C LYS A 100 8.18 -14.68 5.60
N GLN A 101 7.63 -15.04 6.76
CA GLN A 101 6.51 -15.96 6.86
C GLN A 101 5.24 -15.38 6.24
N LEU A 102 4.98 -14.09 6.47
CA LEU A 102 3.87 -13.37 5.86
C LEU A 102 3.96 -13.40 4.32
N HIS A 103 5.15 -13.12 3.76
CA HIS A 103 5.39 -13.16 2.32
C HIS A 103 5.03 -14.53 1.72
N TYR A 104 5.42 -15.60 2.40
CA TYR A 104 5.07 -16.98 1.99
C TYR A 104 3.55 -17.24 2.06
N LEU A 105 2.89 -16.88 3.17
CA LEU A 105 1.46 -17.14 3.36
C LEU A 105 0.59 -16.34 2.40
N VAL A 106 0.92 -15.06 2.20
CA VAL A 106 0.22 -14.20 1.24
C VAL A 106 0.39 -14.73 -0.18
N ARG A 107 1.59 -15.19 -0.55
CA ARG A 107 1.81 -15.84 -1.84
C ARG A 107 0.80 -16.97 -2.08
N LYS A 108 0.68 -17.90 -1.12
CA LYS A 108 -0.23 -19.04 -1.23
C LYS A 108 -1.71 -18.63 -1.38
N GLU A 109 -2.11 -17.61 -0.67
CA GLU A 109 -3.48 -17.09 -0.80
C GLU A 109 -3.71 -16.40 -2.15
N VAL A 110 -2.73 -15.65 -2.65
CA VAL A 110 -2.79 -15.00 -3.98
C VAL A 110 -2.79 -16.04 -5.10
N GLU A 111 -1.90 -17.05 -5.04
CA GLU A 111 -1.89 -18.20 -5.97
C GLU A 111 -3.27 -18.84 -6.10
N LYS A 112 -3.90 -19.12 -4.96
CA LYS A 112 -5.24 -19.71 -4.90
C LYS A 112 -6.32 -18.81 -5.52
N ARG A 113 -6.23 -17.50 -5.30
CA ARG A 113 -7.23 -16.55 -5.79
C ARG A 113 -7.10 -16.26 -7.28
N LEU A 114 -5.88 -16.22 -7.78
CA LEU A 114 -5.59 -15.90 -9.16
C LEU A 114 -5.48 -17.13 -10.07
N GLY A 115 -5.35 -18.34 -9.49
CA GLY A 115 -5.17 -19.58 -10.26
C GLY A 115 -3.85 -19.63 -11.01
N MET A 116 -2.78 -19.00 -10.47
CA MET A 116 -1.44 -18.97 -11.06
C MET A 116 -0.37 -19.28 -10.01
N ASP A 117 0.71 -19.95 -10.42
CA ASP A 117 1.86 -20.18 -9.56
C ASP A 117 2.77 -18.96 -9.54
N LEU A 118 3.23 -18.58 -8.34
CA LEU A 118 4.06 -17.40 -8.13
C LEU A 118 5.42 -17.79 -7.53
N LEU A 119 6.45 -17.07 -7.93
CA LEU A 119 7.77 -17.12 -7.29
C LEU A 119 8.01 -15.82 -6.51
N PRO A 120 8.54 -15.91 -5.28
CA PRO A 120 8.80 -14.72 -4.47
C PRO A 120 9.98 -13.94 -5.05
N THR A 121 9.89 -12.62 -4.98
CA THR A 121 11.01 -11.73 -5.25
C THR A 121 11.47 -11.11 -3.94
N TYR A 122 11.01 -9.93 -3.59
CA TYR A 122 11.35 -9.26 -2.35
C TYR A 122 10.11 -8.64 -1.69
N PHE A 123 10.30 -8.14 -0.50
CA PHE A 123 9.27 -7.42 0.24
C PHE A 123 9.88 -6.29 1.05
N TYR A 124 9.06 -5.29 1.35
CA TYR A 124 9.45 -4.19 2.22
C TYR A 124 8.22 -3.61 2.91
N ASP A 125 8.43 -2.86 3.99
CA ASP A 125 7.42 -2.02 4.58
C ASP A 125 7.79 -0.53 4.47
N ARG A 126 6.79 0.33 4.59
CA ARG A 126 6.96 1.77 4.53
C ARG A 126 5.97 2.48 5.45
N PHE A 127 6.49 3.43 6.21
CA PHE A 127 5.69 4.42 6.89
C PHE A 127 5.57 5.67 6.04
N TYR A 128 4.33 6.04 5.75
CA TYR A 128 3.99 7.31 5.12
C TYR A 128 3.51 8.29 6.17
N TYR A 129 3.86 9.56 5.98
CA TYR A 129 3.48 10.66 6.84
C TYR A 129 2.75 11.76 6.06
N VAL A 130 2.13 12.70 6.78
CA VAL A 130 1.39 13.82 6.16
C VAL A 130 2.18 14.50 5.05
N GLY A 131 1.49 14.71 3.92
CA GLY A 131 2.04 15.33 2.71
C GLY A 131 2.84 14.39 1.81
N GLN A 132 3.18 13.19 2.27
CA GLN A 132 3.83 12.21 1.42
C GLN A 132 2.82 11.55 0.49
N GLN A 133 3.26 11.26 -0.72
CA GLN A 133 2.47 10.65 -1.79
C GLN A 133 3.28 9.57 -2.49
N LEU A 134 2.59 8.62 -3.08
CA LEU A 134 3.18 7.72 -4.07
C LEU A 134 2.85 8.29 -5.44
N LYS A 135 3.84 8.82 -6.14
CA LYS A 135 3.63 9.36 -7.50
C LYS A 135 3.16 8.25 -8.43
N ARG A 136 2.35 8.63 -9.44
CA ARG A 136 1.89 7.73 -10.48
C ARG A 136 3.08 7.09 -11.21
N HIS A 137 3.11 5.76 -11.25
CA HIS A 137 4.19 4.96 -11.85
C HIS A 137 3.73 3.53 -12.06
N SER A 138 4.45 2.80 -12.88
CA SER A 138 4.46 1.34 -12.92
C SER A 138 5.73 0.81 -12.28
N ASP A 139 5.66 -0.40 -11.76
CA ASP A 139 6.77 -1.07 -11.08
C ASP A 139 7.78 -1.67 -12.08
N ARG A 140 8.94 -2.07 -11.55
CA ARG A 140 9.96 -2.84 -12.29
C ARG A 140 9.54 -4.30 -12.48
N PRO A 141 10.14 -5.05 -13.44
CA PRO A 141 9.77 -6.44 -13.75
C PRO A 141 9.73 -7.41 -12.55
N ALA A 142 10.58 -7.23 -11.55
CA ALA A 142 10.57 -8.03 -10.31
C ALA A 142 9.28 -7.86 -9.47
N CYS A 143 8.41 -6.93 -9.82
CA CYS A 143 7.13 -6.65 -9.19
C CYS A 143 5.96 -6.96 -10.14
N GLU A 144 6.07 -8.00 -10.97
CA GLU A 144 5.03 -8.40 -11.94
C GLU A 144 3.67 -8.56 -11.27
N VAL A 145 3.65 -9.24 -10.12
CA VAL A 145 2.47 -9.36 -9.25
C VAL A 145 2.83 -8.74 -7.91
N SER A 146 2.22 -7.62 -7.61
CA SER A 146 2.46 -6.85 -6.39
C SER A 146 1.27 -6.91 -5.45
N VAL A 147 1.53 -6.98 -4.15
CA VAL A 147 0.52 -6.85 -3.09
C VAL A 147 0.89 -5.68 -2.20
N THR A 148 -0.04 -4.74 -2.03
CA THR A 148 0.03 -3.72 -0.98
C THR A 148 -0.92 -4.10 0.14
N LEU A 149 -0.43 -4.21 1.36
CA LEU A 149 -1.16 -4.62 2.56
C LEU A 149 -1.14 -3.50 3.58
N GLN A 150 -2.32 -3.05 4.03
CA GLN A 150 -2.41 -2.05 5.07
C GLN A 150 -2.28 -2.71 6.44
N ILE A 151 -1.32 -2.25 7.23
CA ILE A 151 -1.06 -2.79 8.57
C ILE A 151 -1.68 -1.91 9.65
N SER A 152 -1.32 -0.62 9.68
CA SER A 152 -1.81 0.29 10.70
C SER A 152 -1.86 1.74 10.21
N THR A 153 -2.72 2.50 10.85
CA THR A 153 -2.80 3.96 10.71
C THR A 153 -3.38 4.54 11.98
N ASN A 154 -3.04 5.77 12.31
CA ASN A 154 -3.68 6.54 13.36
C ASN A 154 -4.65 7.61 12.81
N SER A 155 -5.03 7.49 11.54
CA SER A 155 -5.97 8.40 10.86
C SER A 155 -7.22 7.65 10.40
N GLU A 156 -8.36 8.26 10.60
CA GLU A 156 -9.65 7.79 10.04
C GLU A 156 -9.90 8.35 8.63
N ASN A 157 -9.06 9.30 8.17
CA ASN A 157 -9.19 9.85 6.83
C ASN A 157 -8.89 8.76 5.79
N PRO A 158 -9.78 8.60 4.80
CA PRO A 158 -9.56 7.62 3.74
C PRO A 158 -8.31 7.98 2.93
N TRP A 159 -7.48 6.97 2.64
CA TRP A 159 -6.28 7.16 1.83
C TRP A 159 -6.14 6.02 0.82
N PRO A 160 -6.85 6.12 -0.32
CA PRO A 160 -6.91 5.07 -1.32
C PRO A 160 -5.58 4.85 -2.03
N ILE A 161 -5.42 3.63 -2.57
CA ILE A 161 -4.50 3.38 -3.67
C ILE A 161 -5.29 3.42 -4.97
N TRP A 162 -4.80 4.18 -5.94
CA TRP A 162 -5.37 4.36 -7.26
C TRP A 162 -4.70 3.46 -8.28
N PHE A 163 -5.45 3.04 -9.28
CA PHE A 163 -4.99 2.21 -10.39
C PHE A 163 -5.56 2.74 -11.71
N GLU A 164 -4.75 2.70 -12.76
CA GLU A 164 -5.22 2.81 -14.12
C GLU A 164 -5.69 1.44 -14.63
N ARG A 165 -6.90 1.39 -15.15
CA ARG A 165 -7.46 0.19 -15.79
C ARG A 165 -6.98 0.04 -17.22
N PRO A 166 -7.11 -1.16 -17.84
CA PRO A 166 -6.77 -1.39 -19.24
C PRO A 166 -7.49 -0.47 -20.23
N ASP A 167 -8.64 0.05 -19.90
CA ASP A 167 -9.41 1.01 -20.73
C ASP A 167 -9.01 2.48 -20.51
N GLY A 168 -7.97 2.73 -19.72
CA GLY A 168 -7.50 4.07 -19.36
C GLY A 168 -8.31 4.78 -18.28
N SER A 169 -9.38 4.16 -17.77
CA SER A 169 -10.14 4.72 -16.66
C SER A 169 -9.40 4.55 -15.33
N GLU A 170 -9.65 5.45 -14.39
CA GLU A 170 -9.07 5.40 -13.04
C GLU A 170 -10.03 4.73 -12.06
N SER A 171 -9.47 4.00 -11.12
CA SER A 171 -10.20 3.36 -10.03
C SER A 171 -9.34 3.29 -8.78
N TYR A 172 -9.95 3.02 -7.63
CA TYR A 172 -9.21 2.96 -6.39
C TYR A 172 -9.67 1.83 -5.46
N VAL A 173 -8.80 1.45 -4.56
CA VAL A 173 -9.11 0.55 -3.44
C VAL A 173 -8.88 1.29 -2.14
N LEU A 174 -9.92 1.34 -1.30
CA LEU A 174 -9.81 1.74 0.10
C LEU A 174 -9.54 0.50 0.93
N MET A 175 -8.57 0.58 1.82
CA MET A 175 -8.16 -0.52 2.68
C MET A 175 -8.32 -0.14 4.14
N LYS A 176 -8.74 -1.10 4.96
CA LYS A 176 -8.62 -1.09 6.43
C LYS A 176 -7.39 -1.91 6.82
N ASN A 177 -7.02 -1.83 8.09
CA ASN A 177 -5.96 -2.68 8.62
C ASN A 177 -6.28 -4.16 8.40
N GLY A 178 -5.37 -4.88 7.79
CA GLY A 178 -5.53 -6.27 7.35
C GLY A 178 -6.04 -6.47 5.93
N ASP A 179 -6.54 -5.41 5.26
CA ASP A 179 -6.93 -5.45 3.86
C ASP A 179 -5.70 -5.26 2.95
N ALA A 180 -5.79 -5.83 1.76
CA ALA A 180 -4.77 -5.68 0.73
C ALA A 180 -5.38 -5.45 -0.66
N ALA A 181 -4.53 -5.05 -1.59
CA ALA A 181 -4.80 -5.12 -3.02
C ALA A 181 -3.66 -5.86 -3.71
N VAL A 182 -3.99 -6.83 -4.57
CA VAL A 182 -3.03 -7.44 -5.50
C VAL A 182 -3.21 -6.80 -6.87
N TYR A 183 -2.12 -6.52 -7.57
CA TYR A 183 -2.14 -5.81 -8.86
C TYR A 183 -0.98 -6.20 -9.76
N LYS A 184 -1.16 -5.97 -11.06
CA LYS A 184 -0.14 -6.16 -12.10
C LYS A 184 0.84 -4.98 -12.07
N GLY A 185 1.86 -5.06 -11.21
CA GLY A 185 2.72 -3.92 -10.90
C GLY A 185 3.43 -3.32 -12.10
N CYS A 186 3.92 -4.16 -13.04
CA CYS A 186 4.62 -3.70 -14.24
C CYS A 186 3.69 -3.14 -15.32
N GLU A 187 2.42 -3.56 -15.32
CA GLU A 187 1.49 -3.24 -16.41
C GLU A 187 0.55 -2.10 -16.06
N ARG A 188 0.27 -1.89 -14.76
CA ARG A 188 -0.71 -0.91 -14.29
C ARG A 188 -0.05 0.23 -13.56
N GLU A 189 -0.28 1.45 -14.04
CA GLU A 189 0.09 2.61 -13.28
C GLU A 189 -0.75 2.68 -12.01
N HIS A 190 -0.08 2.99 -10.92
CA HIS A 190 -0.71 3.12 -9.61
C HIS A 190 -0.08 4.24 -8.80
N TRP A 191 -0.87 4.83 -7.89
CA TRP A 191 -0.44 5.98 -7.10
C TRP A 191 -1.28 6.15 -5.83
N ARG A 192 -0.82 7.04 -4.96
CA ARG A 192 -1.56 7.56 -3.82
C ARG A 192 -1.41 9.06 -3.75
N ASP A 193 -2.50 9.77 -3.52
CA ASP A 193 -2.49 11.20 -3.30
C ASP A 193 -1.76 11.56 -2.00
N PRO A 194 -1.39 12.84 -1.79
CA PRO A 194 -0.74 13.26 -0.56
C PRO A 194 -1.56 12.89 0.68
N LEU A 195 -0.94 12.18 1.63
CA LEU A 195 -1.58 11.78 2.88
C LEU A 195 -2.06 13.00 3.65
N GLN A 196 -3.35 13.03 3.96
CA GLN A 196 -3.97 14.12 4.69
C GLN A 196 -3.76 13.96 6.20
N SER A 197 -3.63 15.08 6.89
CA SER A 197 -3.55 15.12 8.35
C SER A 197 -4.86 14.61 8.98
N LYS A 198 -4.77 13.83 10.05
CA LYS A 198 -5.91 13.48 10.91
C LYS A 198 -6.47 14.68 11.69
N TYR A 199 -5.71 15.76 11.76
CA TYR A 199 -6.07 16.97 12.48
C TYR A 199 -6.80 17.95 11.58
N ASN A 200 -7.84 18.61 12.09
CA ASN A 200 -8.53 19.66 11.38
C ASN A 200 -7.68 20.95 11.26
N ARG A 201 -8.16 21.93 10.49
CA ARG A 201 -7.44 23.18 10.20
C ARG A 201 -7.02 23.94 11.46
N LEU A 202 -7.90 23.99 12.49
CA LEU A 202 -7.63 24.71 13.74
C LEU A 202 -6.58 24.00 14.57
N GLN A 203 -6.68 22.67 14.69
CA GLN A 203 -5.70 21.84 15.38
C GLN A 203 -4.32 21.94 14.75
N ARG A 204 -4.22 21.87 13.41
CA ARG A 204 -2.94 22.05 12.69
C ARG A 204 -2.34 23.44 12.91
N ARG A 205 -3.17 24.49 12.93
CA ARG A 205 -2.70 25.85 13.24
C ARG A 205 -2.14 25.94 14.66
N TRP A 206 -2.81 25.35 15.62
CA TRP A 206 -2.38 25.29 17.01
C TRP A 206 -1.06 24.51 17.17
N GLN A 207 -0.93 23.33 16.53
CA GLN A 207 0.31 22.54 16.50
C GLN A 207 1.47 23.35 15.92
N LYS A 208 1.24 24.00 14.78
CA LYS A 208 2.27 24.83 14.12
C LYS A 208 2.76 25.95 15.04
N THR A 209 1.86 26.63 15.77
CA THR A 209 2.23 27.66 16.71
C THR A 209 3.12 27.14 17.85
N ARG A 210 2.92 25.91 18.27
CA ARG A 210 3.67 25.24 19.34
C ARG A 210 4.83 24.36 18.85
N LYS A 211 5.08 24.36 17.55
CA LYS A 211 6.12 23.51 16.91
C LYS A 211 5.91 22.01 17.17
N ILE A 212 4.66 21.57 17.35
CA ILE A 212 4.31 20.16 17.52
C ILE A 212 4.22 19.53 16.14
N GLN A 213 4.94 18.43 15.94
CA GLN A 213 4.91 17.68 14.70
C GLN A 213 3.58 16.95 14.52
N ASP A 214 3.04 16.94 13.30
CA ASP A 214 1.89 16.12 12.94
C ASP A 214 2.30 14.64 12.92
N ASP A 215 1.68 13.83 13.75
CA ASP A 215 2.01 12.42 13.97
C ASP A 215 1.16 11.46 13.12
N THR A 216 0.39 11.98 12.16
CA THR A 216 -0.40 11.16 11.25
C THR A 216 0.50 10.24 10.42
N TYR A 217 0.16 8.95 10.39
CA TYR A 217 0.90 7.97 9.59
C TYR A 217 0.00 6.90 8.97
N HIS A 218 0.52 6.26 7.92
CA HIS A 218 0.06 4.98 7.39
C HIS A 218 1.25 4.02 7.28
N HIS A 219 1.09 2.80 7.77
CA HIS A 219 2.06 1.70 7.65
C HIS A 219 1.56 0.67 6.64
N GLN A 220 2.35 0.45 5.60
CA GLN A 220 2.07 -0.47 4.51
C GLN A 220 3.18 -1.51 4.38
N ILE A 221 2.82 -2.75 4.04
CA ILE A 221 3.76 -3.77 3.59
C ILE A 221 3.53 -4.04 2.11
N PHE A 222 4.61 -4.14 1.36
CA PHE A 222 4.63 -4.46 -0.07
C PHE A 222 5.30 -5.80 -0.26
N LEU A 223 4.61 -6.71 -0.95
CA LEU A 223 5.05 -8.07 -1.19
C LEU A 223 5.05 -8.32 -2.70
N HIS A 224 6.19 -8.72 -3.24
CA HIS A 224 6.36 -8.82 -4.69
C HIS A 224 6.64 -10.25 -5.12
N TYR A 225 6.10 -10.58 -6.29
CA TYR A 225 6.16 -11.89 -6.91
C TYR A 225 6.29 -11.76 -8.42
N VAL A 226 6.72 -12.85 -9.06
CA VAL A 226 6.64 -13.03 -10.51
C VAL A 226 5.88 -14.31 -10.82
N ASN A 227 5.21 -14.36 -11.96
CA ASN A 227 4.55 -15.56 -12.46
C ASN A 227 5.60 -16.64 -12.71
N ALA A 228 5.41 -17.83 -12.12
CA ALA A 228 6.36 -18.95 -12.27
C ALA A 228 6.52 -19.45 -13.70
N GLN A 229 5.57 -19.13 -14.59
CA GLN A 229 5.57 -19.48 -16.00
C GLN A 229 5.68 -18.22 -16.90
N GLY A 230 5.93 -17.05 -16.30
CA GLY A 230 5.99 -15.76 -16.99
C GLY A 230 7.39 -15.39 -17.47
N PRO A 231 7.50 -14.28 -18.22
CA PRO A 231 8.77 -13.83 -18.77
C PRO A 231 9.76 -13.31 -17.73
N PHE A 232 9.29 -13.01 -16.52
CA PHE A 232 10.09 -12.40 -15.46
C PHE A 232 10.58 -13.38 -14.39
N VAL A 233 10.48 -14.69 -14.66
CA VAL A 233 10.90 -15.77 -13.74
C VAL A 233 12.35 -15.63 -13.25
N HIS A 234 13.22 -15.01 -14.05
CA HIS A 234 14.64 -14.79 -13.70
C HIS A 234 14.84 -13.79 -12.55
N HIS A 235 13.79 -13.03 -12.18
CA HIS A 235 13.79 -12.19 -10.98
C HIS A 235 13.39 -12.93 -9.70
N ALA A 236 13.10 -14.22 -9.77
CA ALA A 236 12.81 -15.00 -8.57
C ALA A 236 13.95 -14.88 -7.54
N ASN A 237 13.56 -14.59 -6.29
CA ASN A 237 14.48 -14.33 -5.17
C ASN A 237 15.37 -13.06 -5.36
N ASP A 238 14.99 -12.13 -6.22
CA ASP A 238 15.59 -10.79 -6.29
C ASP A 238 15.53 -10.13 -4.89
N ARG A 239 16.56 -9.33 -4.52
CA ARG A 239 16.71 -8.74 -3.18
C ARG A 239 16.94 -7.25 -3.22
#